data_631a0f2e1056cb6d17412d5fcce58b21
#
_entry.id   631a0f2e1056cb6d17412d5fcce58b21
#
_cell.length_a   1.000
_cell.length_b   1.000
_cell.length_c   1.000
_cell.angle_alpha   90.00
_cell.angle_beta   90.00
_cell.angle_gamma   90.00
#
_symmetry.space_group_name_H-M   'P 1'
#
loop_
_entity.id
_entity.type
_entity.pdbx_description
1 polymer ?
#
loop_
_entity_poly.entity_id
_entity_poly.type
_entity_poly.pdbx_seq_one_letter_code
_entity_poly.pdbx_strand_id
1 'polypeptide(L)'
;PESNGPGLLDVIRGETLELHGLADLPLDEPGPGLPRHDLLALIPYRQIAERGFEALDDGTPLLALKVLEQELLPLEQALALLPNQALELSEEAFDLDDEAYAEVVGRVIADEIGRGEGANFVIKRRFQARIDGYA
;
A
#
# COMPACT_ATOMS: atom_id res chain seq x y z
N PRO A 1 -4.70 18.19 11.76
CA PRO A 1 -4.81 18.15 10.32
C PRO A 1 -6.28 18.26 9.97
N GLU A 2 -6.65 19.37 9.34
CA GLU A 2 -8.01 19.52 8.81
C GLU A 2 -8.16 18.48 7.71
N SER A 3 -9.11 17.57 7.87
CA SER A 3 -9.49 16.66 6.82
C SER A 3 -9.96 17.48 5.63
N ASN A 4 -9.53 17.16 4.42
CA ASN A 4 -10.08 17.73 3.21
C ASN A 4 -11.61 17.64 3.29
N GLY A 5 -12.31 18.74 3.00
CA GLY A 5 -13.77 18.72 2.95
C GLY A 5 -14.24 17.61 1.99
N PRO A 6 -15.47 17.11 2.14
CA PRO A 6 -15.96 16.04 1.29
C PRO A 6 -15.90 16.47 -0.19
N GLY A 7 -15.24 15.65 -1.01
CA GLY A 7 -15.14 15.86 -2.46
C GLY A 7 -13.90 16.62 -2.94
N LEU A 8 -12.92 16.87 -2.06
CA LEU A 8 -11.61 17.41 -2.46
C LEU A 8 -10.51 16.34 -2.35
N LEU A 9 -9.59 16.35 -3.32
CA LEU A 9 -8.41 15.48 -3.36
C LEU A 9 -7.12 16.30 -3.44
N ASP A 10 -6.11 15.87 -2.71
CA ASP A 10 -4.74 16.36 -2.91
C ASP A 10 -4.12 15.66 -4.12
N VAL A 11 -3.70 16.46 -5.10
CA VAL A 11 -2.87 16.01 -6.22
C VAL A 11 -1.45 16.45 -5.94
N ILE A 12 -0.57 15.49 -5.74
CA ILE A 12 0.84 15.74 -5.43
C ILE A 12 1.72 15.28 -6.58
N ARG A 13 2.78 16.04 -6.87
CA ARG A 13 3.81 15.69 -7.83
C ARG A 13 5.16 15.87 -7.18
N GLY A 14 6.11 15.02 -7.51
CA GLY A 14 7.41 15.08 -6.91
C GLY A 14 8.41 14.08 -7.48
N GLU A 15 9.51 13.94 -6.78
CA GLU A 15 10.60 13.04 -7.12
C GLU A 15 10.46 11.74 -6.33
N THR A 16 10.51 10.61 -7.03
CA THR A 16 10.49 9.28 -6.40
C THR A 16 11.90 8.88 -6.00
N LEU A 17 12.05 8.48 -4.75
CA LEU A 17 13.28 8.04 -4.13
C LEU A 17 13.13 6.60 -3.64
N GLU A 18 14.16 5.78 -3.85
CA GLU A 18 14.31 4.48 -3.21
C GLU A 18 15.35 4.59 -2.10
N LEU A 19 14.97 4.24 -0.87
CA LEU A 19 15.75 4.47 0.32
C LEU A 19 16.04 3.14 1.04
N HIS A 20 17.13 3.12 1.80
CA HIS A 20 17.52 1.92 2.53
C HIS A 20 16.89 1.84 3.92
N GLY A 21 16.76 2.97 4.59
CA GLY A 21 16.28 3.03 5.97
C GLY A 21 15.42 4.26 6.27
N LEU A 22 14.73 4.22 7.40
CA LEU A 22 13.88 5.32 7.86
C LEU A 22 14.67 6.60 8.13
N ALA A 23 15.95 6.48 8.48
CA ALA A 23 16.83 7.64 8.71
C ALA A 23 17.19 8.40 7.43
N ASP A 24 17.00 7.75 6.26
CA ASP A 24 17.30 8.35 4.95
C ASP A 24 16.14 9.18 4.40
N LEU A 25 14.98 9.20 5.10
CA LEU A 25 13.83 10.00 4.68
C LEU A 25 14.18 11.49 4.69
N PRO A 26 14.07 12.20 3.56
CA PRO A 26 14.39 13.63 3.48
C PRO A 26 13.25 14.47 4.06
N LEU A 27 13.24 14.63 5.37
CA LEU A 27 12.25 15.46 6.06
C LEU A 27 12.76 16.89 6.09
N ASP A 28 12.08 17.79 5.42
CA ASP A 28 12.36 19.22 5.46
C ASP A 28 11.72 19.85 6.73
N GLU A 29 12.37 20.91 7.27
CA GLU A 29 11.75 21.67 8.36
C GLU A 29 10.57 22.50 7.83
N PRO A 30 9.45 22.56 8.58
CA PRO A 30 8.32 23.39 8.18
C PRO A 30 8.72 24.84 7.96
N GLY A 31 8.42 25.38 6.78
CA GLY A 31 8.71 26.76 6.41
C GLY A 31 7.55 27.42 5.68
N PRO A 32 7.49 28.76 5.65
CA PRO A 32 6.48 29.48 4.92
C PRO A 32 6.61 29.20 3.40
N GLY A 33 5.49 28.88 2.77
CA GLY A 33 5.44 28.63 1.32
C GLY A 33 5.77 27.21 0.88
N LEU A 34 6.05 26.31 1.84
CA LEU A 34 6.20 24.87 1.53
C LEU A 34 4.85 24.22 1.23
N PRO A 35 4.85 23.11 0.47
CA PRO A 35 3.67 22.29 0.27
C PRO A 35 3.09 21.83 1.62
N ARG A 36 1.79 21.53 1.65
CA ARG A 36 1.12 20.98 2.84
C ARG A 36 1.67 19.62 3.26
N HIS A 37 2.14 18.84 2.28
CA HIS A 37 2.83 17.56 2.49
C HIS A 37 4.24 17.67 1.92
N ASP A 38 5.23 17.31 2.71
CA ASP A 38 6.63 17.35 2.28
C ASP A 38 7.01 16.03 1.60
N LEU A 39 6.45 14.94 2.12
CA LEU A 39 6.82 13.58 1.75
C LEU A 39 5.63 12.63 1.82
N LEU A 40 5.52 11.75 0.83
CA LEU A 40 4.70 10.54 0.91
C LEU A 40 5.63 9.33 0.93
N ALA A 41 5.58 8.51 1.98
CA ALA A 41 6.43 7.32 2.10
C ALA A 41 5.60 6.03 2.11
N LEU A 42 6.07 5.04 1.35
CA LEU A 42 5.60 3.66 1.40
C LEU A 42 6.63 2.84 2.19
N ILE A 43 6.34 2.63 3.46
CA ILE A 43 7.25 1.98 4.40
C ILE A 43 6.94 0.48 4.43
N PRO A 44 7.84 -0.40 3.96
CA PRO A 44 7.63 -1.83 4.02
C PRO A 44 7.72 -2.34 5.46
N TYR A 45 7.01 -3.44 5.73
CA TYR A 45 6.96 -4.01 7.09
C TYR A 45 8.35 -4.41 7.61
N ARG A 46 9.29 -4.80 6.72
CA ARG A 46 10.66 -5.17 7.10
C ARG A 46 11.39 -4.06 7.88
N GLN A 47 11.01 -2.78 7.68
CA GLN A 47 11.63 -1.65 8.39
C GLN A 47 11.37 -1.66 9.91
N ILE A 48 10.46 -2.50 10.41
CA ILE A 48 10.27 -2.70 11.84
C ILE A 48 11.54 -3.26 12.52
N ALA A 49 12.42 -3.92 11.73
CA ALA A 49 13.72 -4.41 12.21
C ALA A 49 14.61 -3.28 12.74
N GLU A 50 14.50 -2.06 12.21
CA GLU A 50 15.23 -0.88 12.71
C GLU A 50 14.83 -0.48 14.13
N ARG A 51 13.70 -0.99 14.62
CA ARG A 51 13.22 -0.81 15.99
C ARG A 51 13.51 -2.00 16.89
N GLY A 52 14.31 -2.98 16.41
CA GLY A 52 14.71 -4.16 17.16
C GLY A 52 13.70 -5.31 17.16
N PHE A 53 12.70 -5.25 16.28
CA PHE A 53 11.73 -6.35 16.13
C PHE A 53 12.17 -7.31 15.03
N GLU A 54 11.81 -8.59 15.18
CA GLU A 54 12.03 -9.57 14.12
C GLU A 54 11.08 -9.31 12.94
N ALA A 55 11.63 -9.32 11.75
CA ALA A 55 10.86 -9.23 10.52
C ALA A 55 11.52 -10.04 9.41
N LEU A 56 10.71 -10.65 8.56
CA LEU A 56 11.20 -11.24 7.33
C LEU A 56 11.60 -10.11 6.39
N ASP A 57 12.86 -10.11 5.96
CA ASP A 57 13.30 -9.20 4.90
C ASP A 57 12.96 -9.82 3.54
N ASP A 58 11.92 -9.31 2.92
CA ASP A 58 11.44 -9.72 1.59
C ASP A 58 12.04 -8.87 0.46
N GLY A 59 12.99 -7.98 0.79
CA GLY A 59 13.63 -7.08 -0.17
C GLY A 59 12.74 -5.95 -0.69
N THR A 60 11.51 -5.80 -0.16
CA THR A 60 10.63 -4.70 -0.59
C THR A 60 11.29 -3.35 -0.31
N PRO A 61 11.45 -2.46 -1.31
CA PRO A 61 12.11 -1.18 -1.11
C PRO A 61 11.25 -0.22 -0.26
N LEU A 62 11.91 0.64 0.52
CA LEU A 62 11.28 1.83 1.09
C LEU A 62 11.24 2.89 -0.02
N LEU A 63 10.04 3.26 -0.42
CA LEU A 63 9.83 4.26 -1.46
C LEU A 63 9.34 5.57 -0.84
N ALA A 64 9.85 6.68 -1.33
CA ALA A 64 9.38 7.99 -0.94
C ALA A 64 9.14 8.86 -2.17
N LEU A 65 8.10 9.67 -2.12
CA LEU A 65 7.85 10.75 -3.06
C LEU A 65 8.12 12.07 -2.32
N LYS A 66 9.23 12.73 -2.66
CA LYS A 66 9.48 14.09 -2.19
C LYS A 66 8.55 15.04 -2.94
N VAL A 67 7.64 15.68 -2.23
CA VAL A 67 6.62 16.54 -2.83
C VAL A 67 7.24 17.85 -3.29
N LEU A 68 7.12 18.15 -4.57
CA LEU A 68 7.56 19.41 -5.17
C LEU A 68 6.39 20.33 -5.48
N GLU A 69 5.25 19.75 -5.85
CA GLU A 69 4.04 20.49 -6.17
C GLU A 69 2.84 19.81 -5.51
N GLN A 70 1.92 20.62 -5.05
CA GLN A 70 0.67 20.16 -4.47
C GLN A 70 -0.48 21.06 -4.89
N GLU A 71 -1.57 20.45 -5.27
CA GLU A 71 -2.81 21.13 -5.67
C GLU A 71 -4.00 20.42 -5.01
N LEU A 72 -4.94 21.21 -4.49
CA LEU A 72 -6.20 20.69 -3.94
C LEU A 72 -7.30 20.87 -4.99
N LEU A 73 -7.78 19.76 -5.53
CA LEU A 73 -8.78 19.75 -6.61
C LEU A 73 -10.09 19.10 -6.19
N PRO A 74 -11.22 19.57 -6.74
CA PRO A 74 -12.47 18.81 -6.70
C PRO A 74 -12.28 17.41 -7.30
N LEU A 75 -12.99 16.42 -6.76
CA LEU A 75 -12.88 15.01 -7.18
C LEU A 75 -12.98 14.84 -8.71
N GLU A 76 -13.95 15.49 -9.34
CA GLU A 76 -14.15 15.40 -10.80
C GLU A 76 -12.94 15.90 -11.60
N GLN A 77 -12.31 17.00 -11.13
CA GLN A 77 -11.11 17.54 -11.77
C GLN A 77 -9.90 16.65 -11.56
N ALA A 78 -9.73 16.10 -10.35
CA ALA A 78 -8.65 15.17 -10.05
C ALA A 78 -8.78 13.88 -10.88
N LEU A 79 -9.99 13.33 -11.01
CA LEU A 79 -10.26 12.15 -11.84
C LEU A 79 -10.01 12.42 -13.33
N ALA A 80 -10.24 13.64 -13.82
CA ALA A 80 -9.96 14.01 -15.21
C ALA A 80 -8.45 14.02 -15.54
N LEU A 81 -7.57 14.06 -14.53
CA LEU A 81 -6.12 13.95 -14.72
C LEU A 81 -5.66 12.49 -14.94
N LEU A 82 -6.50 11.53 -14.56
CA LEU A 82 -6.16 10.12 -14.75
C LEU A 82 -6.36 9.72 -16.23
N PRO A 83 -5.51 8.83 -16.75
CA PRO A 83 -5.70 8.28 -18.08
C PRO A 83 -7.08 7.61 -18.20
N ASN A 84 -7.89 8.01 -19.17
CA ASN A 84 -9.14 7.33 -19.48
C ASN A 84 -8.85 6.12 -20.40
N GLN A 85 -8.15 5.14 -19.85
CA GLN A 85 -7.77 3.92 -20.55
C GLN A 85 -8.47 2.74 -19.90
N ALA A 86 -9.12 1.92 -20.73
CA ALA A 86 -9.65 0.65 -20.27
C ALA A 86 -8.48 -0.25 -19.84
N LEU A 87 -8.54 -0.76 -18.62
CA LEU A 87 -7.60 -1.76 -18.14
C LEU A 87 -8.10 -3.14 -18.56
N GLU A 88 -7.26 -3.89 -19.25
CA GLU A 88 -7.51 -5.29 -19.55
C GLU A 88 -6.74 -6.13 -18.53
N LEU A 89 -7.45 -7.07 -17.92
CA LEU A 89 -6.84 -8.04 -17.01
C LEU A 89 -6.68 -9.35 -17.74
N SER A 90 -5.52 -9.97 -17.57
CA SER A 90 -5.22 -11.31 -18.05
C SER A 90 -4.53 -12.15 -16.98
N GLU A 91 -4.42 -13.45 -17.20
CA GLU A 91 -3.77 -14.37 -16.25
C GLU A 91 -4.34 -14.27 -14.83
N GLU A 92 -5.65 -14.05 -14.72
CA GLU A 92 -6.33 -13.94 -13.44
C GLU A 92 -6.35 -15.28 -12.73
N ALA A 93 -5.82 -15.32 -11.52
CA ALA A 93 -5.78 -16.53 -10.71
C ALA A 93 -5.74 -16.23 -9.22
N PHE A 94 -6.28 -17.15 -8.43
CA PHE A 94 -5.97 -17.22 -7.00
C PHE A 94 -4.77 -18.16 -6.78
N ASP A 95 -3.94 -17.86 -5.78
CA ASP A 95 -2.83 -18.72 -5.35
C ASP A 95 -3.28 -20.05 -4.76
N LEU A 96 -4.51 -20.10 -4.25
CA LEU A 96 -5.24 -21.28 -3.85
C LEU A 96 -6.59 -21.30 -4.57
N ASP A 97 -6.95 -22.41 -5.16
CA ASP A 97 -8.32 -22.59 -5.67
C ASP A 97 -9.34 -22.71 -4.51
N ASP A 98 -10.63 -22.78 -4.84
CA ASP A 98 -11.67 -22.79 -3.81
C ASP A 98 -11.62 -24.05 -2.95
N GLU A 99 -11.25 -25.19 -3.52
CA GLU A 99 -11.17 -26.47 -2.84
C GLU A 99 -10.01 -26.50 -1.86
N ALA A 100 -8.81 -26.11 -2.30
CA ALA A 100 -7.63 -25.99 -1.44
C ALA A 100 -7.82 -24.97 -0.32
N TYR A 101 -8.49 -23.84 -0.60
CA TYR A 101 -8.82 -22.88 0.43
C TYR A 101 -9.81 -23.43 1.47
N ALA A 102 -10.85 -24.16 1.03
CA ALA A 102 -11.80 -24.81 1.92
C ALA A 102 -11.12 -25.85 2.83
N GLU A 103 -10.14 -26.60 2.30
CA GLU A 103 -9.34 -27.54 3.11
C GLU A 103 -8.53 -26.82 4.19
N VAL A 104 -7.91 -25.68 3.87
CA VAL A 104 -7.17 -24.86 4.86
C VAL A 104 -8.10 -24.39 5.96
N VAL A 105 -9.29 -23.87 5.60
CA VAL A 105 -10.31 -23.43 6.56
C VAL A 105 -10.75 -24.61 7.45
N GLY A 106 -11.02 -25.78 6.85
CA GLY A 106 -11.40 -26.98 7.59
C GLY A 106 -10.35 -27.40 8.61
N ARG A 107 -9.07 -27.38 8.24
CA ARG A 107 -7.95 -27.70 9.16
C ARG A 107 -7.87 -26.68 10.31
N VAL A 108 -7.99 -25.39 10.03
CA VAL A 108 -7.98 -24.34 11.09
C VAL A 108 -9.13 -24.55 12.08
N ILE A 109 -10.32 -24.89 11.59
CA ILE A 109 -11.47 -25.17 12.45
C ILE A 109 -11.22 -26.40 13.33
N ALA A 110 -10.72 -27.50 12.75
CA ALA A 110 -10.55 -28.76 13.45
C ALA A 110 -9.34 -28.76 14.38
N ASP A 111 -8.20 -28.26 13.90
CA ASP A 111 -6.91 -28.44 14.54
C ASP A 111 -6.54 -27.28 15.48
N GLU A 112 -7.02 -26.06 15.18
CA GLU A 112 -6.68 -24.88 15.97
C GLU A 112 -7.86 -24.49 16.89
N ILE A 113 -9.01 -24.13 16.32
CA ILE A 113 -10.19 -23.70 17.07
C ILE A 113 -10.73 -24.86 17.91
N GLY A 114 -10.84 -26.05 17.32
CA GLY A 114 -11.34 -27.25 17.99
C GLY A 114 -10.47 -27.73 19.16
N ARG A 115 -9.19 -27.36 19.19
CA ARG A 115 -8.26 -27.64 20.28
C ARG A 115 -8.13 -26.50 21.29
N GLY A 116 -8.75 -25.34 21.02
CA GLY A 116 -8.68 -24.18 21.91
C GLY A 116 -7.43 -23.33 21.75
N GLU A 117 -6.67 -23.48 20.64
CA GLU A 117 -5.46 -22.70 20.37
C GLU A 117 -5.79 -21.23 20.03
N GLY A 118 -7.04 -20.94 19.69
CA GLY A 118 -7.54 -19.62 19.44
C GLY A 118 -8.99 -19.60 19.00
N ALA A 119 -9.59 -18.42 18.99
CA ALA A 119 -10.99 -18.22 18.61
C ALA A 119 -11.15 -17.47 17.28
N ASN A 120 -10.07 -16.87 16.77
CA ASN A 120 -10.10 -16.07 15.54
C ASN A 120 -8.78 -16.23 14.78
N PHE A 121 -8.87 -16.64 13.52
CA PHE A 121 -7.75 -16.83 12.63
C PHE A 121 -7.99 -16.10 11.31
N VAL A 122 -6.97 -15.43 10.80
CA VAL A 122 -7.01 -14.79 9.49
C VAL A 122 -6.25 -15.64 8.49
N ILE A 123 -6.97 -16.15 7.49
CA ILE A 123 -6.41 -16.99 6.44
C ILE A 123 -6.27 -16.13 5.19
N LYS A 124 -5.03 -15.97 4.71
CA LYS A 124 -4.74 -15.19 3.50
C LYS A 124 -5.00 -16.02 2.24
N ARG A 125 -5.64 -15.40 1.26
CA ARG A 125 -5.71 -15.87 -0.12
C ARG A 125 -5.34 -14.71 -1.03
N ARG A 126 -4.49 -14.95 -2.02
CA ARG A 126 -4.00 -13.92 -2.92
C ARG A 126 -4.64 -14.07 -4.30
N PHE A 127 -5.22 -12.99 -4.79
CA PHE A 127 -5.59 -12.85 -6.19
C PHE A 127 -4.44 -12.18 -6.95
N GLN A 128 -4.12 -12.69 -8.13
CA GLN A 128 -3.10 -12.15 -9.03
C GLN A 128 -3.71 -11.99 -10.42
N ALA A 129 -3.34 -10.92 -11.10
CA ALA A 129 -3.70 -10.68 -12.49
C ALA A 129 -2.58 -9.87 -13.14
N ARG A 130 -2.42 -10.03 -14.45
CA ARG A 130 -1.62 -9.13 -15.26
C ARG A 130 -2.50 -7.98 -15.73
N ILE A 131 -1.99 -6.76 -15.63
CA ILE A 131 -2.63 -5.58 -16.20
C ILE A 131 -1.96 -5.32 -17.54
N ASP A 132 -2.72 -5.44 -18.62
CA ASP A 132 -2.24 -5.23 -19.97
C ASP A 132 -2.57 -3.80 -20.43
N GLY A 133 -1.64 -3.19 -21.20
CA GLY A 133 -1.85 -1.85 -21.76
C GLY A 133 -1.72 -0.69 -20.77
N TYR A 134 -1.26 -0.93 -19.54
CA TYR A 134 -0.93 0.14 -18.59
C TYR A 134 0.51 0.59 -18.80
N ALA A 135 0.70 1.87 -19.11
CA ALA A 135 2.01 2.50 -19.31
C ALA A 135 2.33 3.48 -18.19
#